data_25a04595d91319558bef8777a97b36ee
#
_entry.id   25a04595d91319558bef8777a97b36ee
#
_cell.length_a   1.000
_cell.length_b   1.000
_cell.length_c   1.000
_cell.angle_alpha   90.00
_cell.angle_beta   90.00
_cell.angle_gamma   90.00
#
_symmetry.space_group_name_H-M   'P 1'
#
loop_
_entity.id
_entity.type
_entity.pdbx_description
1 polymer ?
#
loop_
_entity_poly.entity_id
_entity_poly.type
_entity_poly.pdbx_seq_one_letter_code
_entity_poly.pdbx_strand_id
1 'polypeptide(L)'
;MILNLVAALGLWGGVYLPNPLNEEVTEADRFCVSSPVPYYGFPLVTTKNVPGTGQGSGTVEVTFIEQSPFGVSVTENGSYEYQLDISLHRINIRGDGDLVAWVTTRDLSEIERLGVLNNNQNIQGTVDWNKYLVVITLEHDTAESATRWQGPIVMRGMSRSGMMHTMVGHGVLQEENCFAYGYDG
;
A
#
# COMPACT_ATOMS: atom_id res chain seq x y z
N MET A 1 -2.75 -87.23 15.95
CA MET A 1 -3.46 -85.95 16.06
C MET A 1 -2.45 -84.84 15.91
N ILE A 2 -2.30 -84.32 14.68
CA ILE A 2 -1.26 -83.32 14.30
C ILE A 2 -2.01 -82.11 13.91
N LEU A 3 -1.79 -81.05 14.68
CA LEU A 3 -2.42 -79.74 14.46
C LEU A 3 -1.53 -78.89 13.52
N ASN A 4 -2.01 -78.62 12.33
CA ASN A 4 -1.32 -77.74 11.35
C ASN A 4 -1.67 -76.30 11.71
N LEU A 5 -0.62 -75.49 12.02
CA LEU A 5 -0.70 -74.08 12.23
C LEU A 5 -0.34 -73.38 10.89
N VAL A 6 -1.29 -72.75 10.27
CA VAL A 6 -1.08 -71.92 9.07
C VAL A 6 -0.78 -70.48 9.51
N ALA A 7 0.46 -70.05 9.30
CA ALA A 7 0.84 -68.66 9.52
C ALA A 7 0.47 -67.81 8.30
N ALA A 8 -0.43 -66.88 8.47
CA ALA A 8 -0.76 -65.87 7.47
C ALA A 8 0.23 -64.70 7.52
N LEU A 9 1.06 -64.58 6.52
CA LEU A 9 1.93 -63.42 6.31
C LEU A 9 1.09 -62.27 5.70
N GLY A 10 0.73 -61.30 6.50
CA GLY A 10 0.11 -60.04 6.08
C GLY A 10 1.15 -59.16 5.41
N LEU A 11 1.06 -58.97 4.13
CA LEU A 11 1.78 -57.94 3.34
C LEU A 11 1.14 -56.57 3.66
N TRP A 12 1.80 -55.80 4.51
CA TRP A 12 1.47 -54.37 4.71
C TRP A 12 2.09 -53.58 3.54
N GLY A 13 1.30 -53.36 2.51
CA GLY A 13 1.61 -52.36 1.50
C GLY A 13 1.47 -50.96 2.12
N GLY A 14 2.57 -50.36 2.51
CA GLY A 14 2.58 -48.98 2.92
C GLY A 14 2.24 -48.10 1.70
N VAL A 15 1.10 -47.45 1.73
CA VAL A 15 0.75 -46.39 0.82
C VAL A 15 1.66 -45.22 1.15
N TYR A 16 2.64 -44.96 0.32
CA TYR A 16 3.45 -43.73 0.37
C TYR A 16 2.54 -42.58 -0.04
N LEU A 17 2.00 -41.85 0.93
CA LEU A 17 1.37 -40.56 0.67
C LEU A 17 2.52 -39.55 0.46
N PRO A 18 2.58 -38.86 -0.67
CA PRO A 18 3.55 -37.80 -0.84
C PRO A 18 3.30 -36.74 0.23
N ASN A 19 4.34 -36.38 0.94
CA ASN A 19 4.32 -35.32 1.95
C ASN A 19 4.08 -33.97 1.24
N PRO A 20 2.97 -33.26 1.49
CA PRO A 20 2.66 -32.02 0.77
C PRO A 20 3.52 -30.80 1.19
N LEU A 21 4.60 -31.05 1.97
CA LEU A 21 5.42 -29.95 2.53
C LEU A 21 6.80 -29.79 1.85
N ASN A 22 7.04 -30.46 0.73
CA ASN A 22 8.25 -30.24 -0.06
C ASN A 22 7.87 -29.73 -1.45
N GLU A 23 7.11 -28.66 -1.55
CA GLU A 23 7.24 -27.79 -2.70
C GLU A 23 8.62 -27.12 -2.58
N GLU A 24 9.58 -27.57 -3.40
CA GLU A 24 10.83 -26.85 -3.59
C GLU A 24 10.44 -25.46 -4.14
N VAL A 25 10.49 -24.48 -3.25
CA VAL A 25 10.38 -23.06 -3.61
C VAL A 25 11.48 -22.83 -4.66
N THR A 26 11.08 -22.66 -5.89
CA THR A 26 12.00 -22.46 -7.01
C THR A 26 12.79 -21.17 -6.78
N GLU A 27 13.99 -21.07 -7.31
CA GLU A 27 14.82 -19.86 -7.16
C GLU A 27 14.12 -18.64 -7.77
N ALA A 28 13.23 -18.83 -8.74
CA ALA A 28 12.33 -17.82 -9.28
C ALA A 28 11.35 -17.27 -8.24
N ASP A 29 10.78 -18.13 -7.36
CA ASP A 29 9.83 -17.71 -6.32
C ASP A 29 10.49 -16.82 -5.25
N ARG A 30 11.81 -16.85 -5.14
CA ARG A 30 12.56 -16.01 -4.18
C ARG A 30 12.77 -14.59 -4.68
N PHE A 31 12.72 -14.39 -6.00
CA PHE A 31 12.91 -13.07 -6.60
C PHE A 31 11.59 -12.38 -6.94
N CYS A 32 10.49 -13.12 -6.91
CA CYS A 32 9.18 -12.58 -7.19
C CYS A 32 8.55 -12.01 -5.93
N VAL A 33 8.57 -10.72 -5.78
CA VAL A 33 7.86 -10.01 -4.70
C VAL A 33 6.40 -9.88 -5.11
N SER A 34 5.50 -10.52 -4.36
CA SER A 34 4.05 -10.51 -4.63
C SER A 34 3.37 -9.16 -4.33
N SER A 35 4.10 -8.23 -3.73
CA SER A 35 3.58 -6.91 -3.39
C SER A 35 4.20 -5.84 -4.29
N PRO A 36 3.41 -4.89 -4.77
CA PRO A 36 3.94 -3.77 -5.54
C PRO A 36 4.96 -3.02 -4.68
N VAL A 37 6.17 -2.85 -5.24
CA VAL A 37 7.21 -2.07 -4.59
C VAL A 37 6.79 -0.60 -4.61
N PRO A 38 6.89 0.14 -3.48
CA PRO A 38 6.60 1.56 -3.48
C PRO A 38 7.41 2.30 -4.54
N TYR A 39 6.74 3.07 -5.37
CA TYR A 39 7.39 3.87 -6.41
C TYR A 39 8.30 4.92 -5.79
N TYR A 40 7.79 5.63 -4.79
CA TYR A 40 8.55 6.50 -3.91
C TYR A 40 7.75 6.76 -2.62
N GLY A 41 8.42 7.30 -1.62
CA GLY A 41 7.79 7.82 -0.41
C GLY A 41 8.17 9.27 -0.14
N PHE A 42 7.32 9.96 0.60
CA PHE A 42 7.61 11.29 1.11
C PHE A 42 7.08 11.47 2.54
N PRO A 43 7.74 12.33 3.34
CA PRO A 43 7.33 12.54 4.72
C PRO A 43 6.14 13.50 4.83
N LEU A 44 5.30 13.26 5.83
CA LEU A 44 4.36 14.22 6.35
C LEU A 44 4.97 14.93 7.56
N VAL A 45 4.93 16.25 7.54
CA VAL A 45 5.49 17.11 8.59
C VAL A 45 4.36 17.69 9.42
N THR A 46 4.48 17.59 10.75
CA THR A 46 3.50 18.16 11.66
C THR A 46 3.52 19.69 11.60
N THR A 47 2.33 20.30 11.67
CA THR A 47 2.16 21.75 11.78
C THR A 47 2.32 22.25 13.21
N LYS A 48 2.23 21.34 14.20
CA LYS A 48 2.21 21.63 15.65
C LYS A 48 1.01 22.47 16.10
N ASN A 49 0.02 22.66 15.25
CA ASN A 49 -1.17 23.47 15.57
C ASN A 49 -2.15 22.75 16.50
N VAL A 50 -2.05 21.42 16.58
CA VAL A 50 -2.92 20.59 17.42
C VAL A 50 -2.12 20.04 18.60
N PRO A 51 -2.57 20.19 19.85
CA PRO A 51 -1.91 19.64 21.02
C PRO A 51 -1.76 18.11 20.93
N GLY A 52 -0.57 17.60 21.25
CA GLY A 52 -0.26 16.17 21.20
C GLY A 52 0.32 15.67 19.86
N THR A 53 0.45 16.54 18.86
CA THR A 53 0.99 16.18 17.53
C THR A 53 2.43 16.62 17.29
N GLY A 54 3.01 17.39 18.22
CA GLY A 54 4.30 18.07 18.02
C GLY A 54 5.50 17.13 17.76
N GLN A 55 5.43 15.87 18.19
CA GLN A 55 6.45 14.84 17.96
C GLN A 55 5.98 13.79 16.96
N GLY A 56 4.85 14.01 16.34
CA GLY A 56 4.30 13.13 15.33
C GLY A 56 5.15 13.12 14.06
N SER A 57 5.17 11.99 13.39
CA SER A 57 5.71 11.81 12.06
C SER A 57 4.71 11.07 11.20
N GLY A 58 4.81 11.22 9.89
CA GLY A 58 4.01 10.47 8.96
C GLY A 58 4.78 10.23 7.67
N THR A 59 4.37 9.21 6.97
CA THR A 59 4.89 8.85 5.65
C THR A 59 3.74 8.59 4.71
N VAL A 60 3.96 8.91 3.45
CA VAL A 60 3.11 8.51 2.34
C VAL A 60 3.96 7.66 1.42
N GLU A 61 3.56 6.42 1.22
CA GLU A 61 4.12 5.53 0.21
C GLU A 61 3.23 5.60 -1.02
N VAL A 62 3.85 5.71 -2.17
CA VAL A 62 3.17 5.89 -3.45
C VAL A 62 3.49 4.72 -4.35
N THR A 63 2.46 4.06 -4.86
CA THR A 63 2.57 2.97 -5.84
C THR A 63 1.73 3.30 -7.06
N PHE A 64 2.05 2.70 -8.20
CA PHE A 64 1.17 2.76 -9.37
C PHE A 64 0.03 1.76 -9.22
N ILE A 65 -1.18 2.16 -9.58
CA ILE A 65 -2.35 1.26 -9.52
C ILE A 65 -2.25 0.19 -10.60
N GLU A 66 -1.89 0.58 -11.81
CA GLU A 66 -1.68 -0.35 -12.91
C GLU A 66 -0.24 -0.28 -13.39
N GLN A 67 0.41 -1.43 -13.36
CA GLN A 67 1.73 -1.62 -13.92
C GLN A 67 1.61 -2.52 -15.15
N SER A 68 2.21 -2.10 -16.23
CA SER A 68 2.29 -2.85 -17.48
C SER A 68 3.76 -3.17 -17.75
N PRO A 69 4.08 -4.33 -18.35
CA PRO A 69 5.45 -4.67 -18.76
C PRO A 69 6.07 -3.61 -19.70
N PHE A 70 5.26 -2.79 -20.32
CA PHE A 70 5.70 -1.77 -21.28
C PHE A 70 5.66 -0.34 -20.72
N GLY A 71 5.36 -0.18 -19.43
CA GLY A 71 5.29 1.12 -18.78
C GLY A 71 4.06 1.28 -17.92
N VAL A 72 3.88 2.47 -17.40
CA VAL A 72 2.80 2.84 -16.49
C VAL A 72 1.57 3.26 -17.28
N SER A 73 0.41 2.81 -16.87
CA SER A 73 -0.86 3.28 -17.42
C SER A 73 -1.07 4.76 -17.15
N VAL A 74 -1.56 5.46 -18.17
CA VAL A 74 -1.87 6.89 -18.08
C VAL A 74 -3.38 7.05 -18.18
N THR A 75 -3.94 7.90 -17.34
CA THR A 75 -5.35 8.27 -17.41
C THR A 75 -5.67 9.00 -18.73
N GLU A 76 -6.94 9.16 -19.06
CA GLU A 76 -7.37 9.93 -20.23
C GLU A 76 -6.82 11.35 -20.26
N ASN A 77 -6.54 11.92 -19.10
CA ASN A 77 -5.96 13.26 -18.94
C ASN A 77 -4.43 13.28 -19.08
N GLY A 78 -3.79 12.15 -19.35
CA GLY A 78 -2.34 12.03 -19.48
C GLY A 78 -1.59 12.05 -18.14
N SER A 79 -2.29 11.87 -17.03
CA SER A 79 -1.72 11.73 -15.69
C SER A 79 -1.56 10.26 -15.31
N TYR A 80 -0.68 9.97 -14.36
CA TYR A 80 -0.59 8.65 -13.76
C TYR A 80 -1.59 8.51 -12.62
N GLU A 81 -2.12 7.31 -12.43
CA GLU A 81 -2.94 6.99 -11.27
C GLU A 81 -2.08 6.32 -10.21
N TYR A 82 -2.11 6.86 -9.00
CA TYR A 82 -1.31 6.40 -7.88
C TYR A 82 -2.20 5.91 -6.75
N GLN A 83 -1.76 4.84 -6.10
CA GLN A 83 -2.23 4.45 -4.78
C GLN A 83 -1.33 5.08 -3.73
N LEU A 84 -1.95 5.63 -2.70
CA LEU A 84 -1.31 6.23 -1.55
C LEU A 84 -1.53 5.35 -0.33
N ASP A 85 -0.46 4.98 0.34
CA ASP A 85 -0.47 4.39 1.68
C ASP A 85 0.03 5.42 2.68
N ILE A 86 -0.87 5.93 3.51
CA ILE A 86 -0.58 6.98 4.49
C ILE A 86 -0.49 6.34 5.86
N SER A 87 0.63 6.54 6.54
CA SER A 87 0.87 6.04 7.90
C SER A 87 1.35 7.17 8.79
N LEU A 88 0.71 7.32 9.97
CA LEU A 88 1.11 8.28 10.98
C LEU A 88 1.65 7.57 12.21
N HIS A 89 2.61 8.20 12.87
CA HIS A 89 3.25 7.67 14.06
C HIS A 89 3.34 8.75 15.15
N ARG A 90 3.15 8.33 16.39
CA ARG A 90 3.27 9.20 17.58
C ARG A 90 2.34 10.41 17.56
N ILE A 91 1.17 10.26 16.94
CA ILE A 91 0.11 11.23 17.02
C ILE A 91 -0.77 10.87 18.23
N ASN A 92 -0.81 11.75 19.20
CA ASN A 92 -1.63 11.60 20.40
C ASN A 92 -2.49 12.85 20.57
N ILE A 93 -3.61 12.87 19.90
CA ILE A 93 -4.55 13.98 19.92
C ILE A 93 -5.20 14.04 21.30
N ARG A 94 -5.20 15.24 21.88
CA ARG A 94 -5.90 15.55 23.11
C ARG A 94 -7.11 16.40 22.77
N GLY A 95 -8.23 15.76 22.52
CA GLY A 95 -9.48 16.44 22.14
C GLY A 95 -10.38 15.50 21.36
N ASP A 96 -11.58 15.98 21.10
CA ASP A 96 -12.57 15.27 20.30
C ASP A 96 -12.31 15.51 18.80
N GLY A 97 -12.60 14.52 18.00
CA GLY A 97 -12.47 14.58 16.54
C GLY A 97 -11.66 13.42 15.97
N ASP A 98 -11.79 13.24 14.67
CA ASP A 98 -11.12 12.19 13.90
C ASP A 98 -10.10 12.80 12.94
N LEU A 99 -9.07 12.02 12.67
CA LEU A 99 -8.09 12.38 11.64
C LEU A 99 -8.65 12.05 10.27
N VAL A 100 -8.69 13.06 9.40
CA VAL A 100 -9.15 12.91 8.01
C VAL A 100 -8.01 13.24 7.06
N ALA A 101 -7.81 12.38 6.07
CA ALA A 101 -6.83 12.57 5.01
C ALA A 101 -7.49 13.19 3.77
N TRP A 102 -6.75 14.11 3.18
CA TRP A 102 -7.12 14.83 1.96
C TRP A 102 -5.94 14.88 1.02
N VAL A 103 -6.23 14.88 -0.27
CA VAL A 103 -5.28 15.30 -1.31
C VAL A 103 -5.76 16.60 -1.95
N THR A 104 -4.82 17.39 -2.41
CA THR A 104 -5.15 18.66 -3.07
C THR A 104 -4.08 19.06 -4.06
N THR A 105 -4.47 19.80 -5.07
CA THR A 105 -3.52 20.51 -5.95
C THR A 105 -2.73 21.56 -5.16
N ARG A 106 -1.58 21.97 -5.70
CA ARG A 106 -0.70 22.92 -4.99
C ARG A 106 -1.32 24.29 -4.74
N ASP A 107 -2.23 24.69 -5.60
CA ASP A 107 -2.96 25.96 -5.55
C ASP A 107 -4.29 25.85 -4.79
N LEU A 108 -4.61 24.66 -4.26
CA LEU A 108 -5.84 24.36 -3.56
C LEU A 108 -7.12 24.52 -4.42
N SER A 109 -6.98 24.48 -5.75
CA SER A 109 -8.11 24.59 -6.67
C SER A 109 -8.98 23.34 -6.64
N GLU A 110 -8.35 22.19 -6.48
CA GLU A 110 -9.03 20.90 -6.37
C GLU A 110 -8.65 20.25 -5.04
N ILE A 111 -9.67 19.73 -4.36
CA ILE A 111 -9.52 19.07 -3.06
C ILE A 111 -10.36 17.80 -3.08
N GLU A 112 -9.73 16.69 -2.74
CA GLU A 112 -10.37 15.39 -2.65
C GLU A 112 -10.17 14.79 -1.27
N ARG A 113 -11.24 14.21 -0.74
CA ARG A 113 -11.24 13.56 0.56
C ARG A 113 -10.89 12.08 0.38
N LEU A 114 -9.80 11.63 0.99
CA LEU A 114 -9.45 10.20 0.99
C LEU A 114 -10.25 9.43 2.04
N GLY A 115 -10.52 10.02 3.19
CA GLY A 115 -11.32 9.42 4.25
C GLY A 115 -10.78 9.63 5.65
N VAL A 116 -11.37 8.90 6.61
CA VAL A 116 -10.98 8.92 8.03
C VAL A 116 -9.90 7.89 8.26
N LEU A 117 -8.84 8.25 8.99
CA LEU A 117 -7.80 7.31 9.37
C LEU A 117 -8.35 6.28 10.35
N ASN A 118 -7.92 5.04 10.20
CA ASN A 118 -8.30 3.96 11.10
C ASN A 118 -7.62 4.09 12.49
N ASN A 119 -7.97 3.21 13.41
CA ASN A 119 -7.41 3.20 14.77
C ASN A 119 -5.88 3.01 14.82
N ASN A 120 -5.28 2.47 13.76
CA ASN A 120 -3.84 2.32 13.62
C ASN A 120 -3.20 3.57 12.97
N GLN A 121 -3.98 4.62 12.75
CA GLN A 121 -3.57 5.88 12.12
C GLN A 121 -3.07 5.69 10.67
N ASN A 122 -3.72 4.79 9.93
CA ASN A 122 -3.42 4.49 8.52
C ASN A 122 -4.65 4.72 7.66
N ILE A 123 -4.41 5.05 6.41
CA ILE A 123 -5.43 5.08 5.37
C ILE A 123 -4.80 4.84 4.00
N GLN A 124 -5.56 4.23 3.10
CA GLN A 124 -5.26 4.11 1.69
C GLN A 124 -6.19 4.99 0.87
N GLY A 125 -5.70 5.52 -0.23
CA GLY A 125 -6.48 6.31 -1.16
C GLY A 125 -5.80 6.34 -2.52
N THR A 126 -6.45 6.96 -3.50
CA THR A 126 -5.95 7.08 -4.88
C THR A 126 -5.86 8.54 -5.28
N VAL A 127 -5.00 8.86 -6.23
CA VAL A 127 -4.87 10.18 -6.81
C VAL A 127 -4.36 10.08 -8.25
N ASP A 128 -4.91 10.90 -9.14
CA ASP A 128 -4.54 10.97 -10.55
C ASP A 128 -3.77 12.25 -10.93
N TRP A 129 -3.28 12.99 -9.95
CA TRP A 129 -2.51 14.22 -10.18
C TRP A 129 -1.00 13.96 -10.14
N ASN A 130 -0.29 14.49 -11.11
CA ASN A 130 1.17 14.35 -11.17
C ASN A 130 1.91 15.00 -10.01
N LYS A 131 1.31 16.00 -9.38
CA LYS A 131 1.86 16.69 -8.21
C LYS A 131 0.75 17.18 -7.30
N TYR A 132 0.79 16.76 -6.07
CA TYR A 132 -0.26 17.01 -5.09
C TYR A 132 0.32 17.24 -3.70
N LEU A 133 -0.52 17.76 -2.82
CA LEU A 133 -0.29 17.82 -1.39
C LEU A 133 -1.17 16.78 -0.70
N VAL A 134 -0.61 16.13 0.30
CA VAL A 134 -1.38 15.36 1.28
C VAL A 134 -1.52 16.21 2.53
N VAL A 135 -2.75 16.31 3.02
CA VAL A 135 -3.11 17.10 4.21
C VAL A 135 -3.87 16.19 5.17
N ILE A 136 -3.47 16.17 6.41
CA ILE A 136 -4.19 15.49 7.49
C ILE A 136 -4.76 16.56 8.41
N THR A 137 -6.05 16.49 8.66
CA THR A 137 -6.79 17.44 9.51
C THR A 137 -7.45 16.74 10.69
N LEU A 138 -7.78 17.48 11.72
CA LEU A 138 -8.60 17.01 12.82
C LEU A 138 -10.01 17.57 12.63
N GLU A 139 -10.96 16.71 12.31
CA GLU A 139 -12.34 17.09 12.01
C GLU A 139 -13.29 16.64 13.12
N HIS A 140 -14.22 17.49 13.49
CA HIS A 140 -15.33 17.15 14.39
C HIS A 140 -16.52 16.52 13.63
N ASP A 141 -16.67 16.89 12.36
CA ASP A 141 -17.63 16.30 11.46
C ASP A 141 -16.89 15.54 10.34
N THR A 142 -17.13 14.26 10.28
CA THR A 142 -16.51 13.34 9.32
C THR A 142 -17.42 12.95 8.16
N ALA A 143 -18.40 13.80 7.85
CA ALA A 143 -19.31 13.54 6.73
C ALA A 143 -18.55 13.23 5.44
N GLU A 144 -18.91 12.13 4.79
CA GLU A 144 -18.29 11.70 3.52
C GLU A 144 -18.51 12.72 2.39
N SER A 145 -19.58 13.49 2.48
CA SER A 145 -19.92 14.54 1.51
C SER A 145 -19.10 15.83 1.66
N ALA A 146 -18.22 15.91 2.66
CA ALA A 146 -17.38 17.09 2.85
C ALA A 146 -16.41 17.26 1.66
N THR A 147 -16.50 18.40 0.99
CA THR A 147 -15.67 18.76 -0.16
C THR A 147 -14.39 19.54 0.24
N ARG A 148 -14.29 19.92 1.50
CA ARG A 148 -13.14 20.68 2.04
C ARG A 148 -13.06 20.47 3.55
N TRP A 149 -11.86 20.48 4.07
CA TRP A 149 -11.63 20.45 5.51
C TRP A 149 -12.06 21.76 6.21
N GLN A 150 -12.46 21.64 7.45
CA GLN A 150 -12.86 22.75 8.31
C GLN A 150 -11.99 22.81 9.56
N GLY A 151 -11.45 21.67 9.97
CA GLY A 151 -10.62 21.56 11.16
C GLY A 151 -9.17 21.99 10.94
N PRO A 152 -8.39 22.05 12.01
CA PRO A 152 -6.99 22.43 11.95
C PRO A 152 -6.16 21.37 11.23
N ILE A 153 -5.18 21.82 10.43
CA ILE A 153 -4.23 20.94 9.78
C ILE A 153 -3.25 20.41 10.82
N VAL A 154 -3.18 19.09 10.93
CA VAL A 154 -2.28 18.34 11.81
C VAL A 154 -0.93 18.10 11.14
N MET A 155 -0.97 17.58 9.92
CA MET A 155 0.22 17.25 9.13
C MET A 155 0.01 17.62 7.68
N ARG A 156 1.11 17.79 6.97
CA ARG A 156 1.12 18.01 5.52
C ARG A 156 2.39 17.49 4.88
N GLY A 157 2.30 17.09 3.63
CA GLY A 157 3.44 16.69 2.79
C GLY A 157 3.17 16.99 1.32
N MET A 158 4.22 17.04 0.54
CA MET A 158 4.13 17.29 -0.90
C MET A 158 4.73 16.10 -1.64
N SER A 159 3.99 15.61 -2.64
CA SER A 159 4.47 14.60 -3.56
C SER A 159 5.68 15.09 -4.34
N ARG A 160 6.47 14.15 -4.84
CA ARG A 160 7.42 14.42 -5.91
C ARG A 160 6.67 14.60 -7.23
N SER A 161 7.30 15.22 -8.23
CA SER A 161 6.68 15.31 -9.57
C SER A 161 6.77 13.94 -10.26
N GLY A 162 5.63 13.34 -10.62
CA GLY A 162 5.57 12.06 -11.29
C GLY A 162 6.36 12.03 -12.60
N MET A 163 6.29 13.08 -13.42
CA MET A 163 7.04 13.15 -14.69
C MET A 163 8.57 13.12 -14.51
N MET A 164 9.09 13.71 -13.44
CA MET A 164 10.54 13.68 -13.17
C MET A 164 11.01 12.31 -12.75
N HIS A 165 10.15 11.51 -12.12
CA HIS A 165 10.49 10.17 -11.67
C HIS A 165 10.52 9.14 -12.79
N THR A 166 9.59 9.21 -13.73
CA THR A 166 9.58 8.29 -14.88
C THR A 166 10.78 8.48 -15.81
N MET A 167 11.38 9.67 -15.82
CA MET A 167 12.58 9.94 -16.62
C MET A 167 13.90 9.49 -15.95
N VAL A 168 13.93 9.25 -14.64
CA VAL A 168 15.16 9.03 -13.87
C VAL A 168 15.32 7.56 -13.44
N GLY A 169 14.85 6.60 -14.18
CA GLY A 169 15.24 5.23 -13.97
C GLY A 169 14.11 4.25 -13.68
N HIS A 170 12.90 4.61 -14.01
CA HIS A 170 11.75 3.73 -13.86
C HIS A 170 11.37 3.16 -15.21
N GLY A 171 11.90 2.95 -16.14
CA GLY A 171 11.55 2.23 -17.35
C GLY A 171 12.05 0.79 -17.25
N VAL A 172 13.04 0.53 -18.06
CA VAL A 172 13.64 -0.80 -18.29
C VAL A 172 14.33 -1.42 -17.06
N LEU A 173 14.58 -0.65 -16.01
CA LEU A 173 15.31 -1.12 -14.81
C LEU A 173 14.41 -1.33 -13.58
N GLN A 174 13.12 -1.11 -13.70
CA GLN A 174 12.19 -1.46 -12.64
C GLN A 174 11.94 -2.96 -12.71
N GLU A 175 12.18 -3.67 -11.62
CA GLU A 175 11.80 -5.08 -11.53
C GLU A 175 10.30 -5.18 -11.66
N GLU A 176 9.87 -5.81 -12.72
CA GLU A 176 8.46 -6.02 -13.02
C GLU A 176 7.89 -7.05 -12.05
N ASN A 177 6.61 -6.90 -11.73
CA ASN A 177 5.87 -7.90 -10.99
C ASN A 177 5.93 -9.24 -11.74
N CYS A 178 6.05 -10.34 -11.01
CA CYS A 178 6.12 -11.69 -11.56
C CYS A 178 4.98 -12.04 -12.52
N PHE A 179 3.79 -11.48 -12.31
CA PHE A 179 2.67 -11.60 -13.26
C PHE A 179 3.01 -11.09 -14.66
N ALA A 180 3.82 -10.06 -14.79
CA ALA A 180 4.24 -9.53 -16.07
C ALA A 180 5.08 -10.53 -16.88
N TYR A 181 5.70 -11.47 -16.20
CA TYR A 181 6.48 -12.56 -16.80
C TYR A 181 5.71 -13.89 -16.90
N GLY A 182 4.42 -13.88 -16.57
CA GLY A 182 3.56 -15.08 -16.64
C GLY A 182 3.78 -16.05 -15.48
N TYR A 183 4.33 -15.62 -14.37
CA TYR A 183 4.42 -16.42 -13.16
C TYR A 183 3.18 -16.14 -12.29
N ASP A 184 2.30 -17.13 -12.26
CA ASP A 184 1.17 -17.17 -11.31
C ASP A 184 1.72 -17.65 -9.96
N GLY A 185 1.84 -16.75 -8.99
CA GLY A 185 2.31 -17.05 -7.64
C GLY A 185 1.32 -17.88 -6.82
#